data_49f46746ab5e4a1c35e322d61292db21
#
_entry.id   49f46746ab5e4a1c35e322d61292db21
#
_cell.length_a   1.000
_cell.length_b   1.000
_cell.length_c   1.000
_cell.angle_alpha   90.00
_cell.angle_beta   90.00
_cell.angle_gamma   90.00
#
_symmetry.space_group_name_H-M   'P 1'
#
loop_
_entity.id
_entity.type
_entity.pdbx_description
1 polymer ?
#
loop_
_entity_poly.entity_id
_entity_poly.type
_entity_poly.pdbx_seq_one_letter_code
_entity_poly.pdbx_strand_id
1 'polypeptide(L)'
;LAASAKKAGRVAAEGMAYAAVIDGVGVVVEVNAETDFVGKNEKFVDFVKGVAATVAANKPATLEELLECKYLGTELTVTQQTQEMVLVIGENIKVRRFAFFTEGFTVPYIHAGGKIGVLVNLTVEGGIDATAIGKDVAMQIAALNPRFWDKSSVTQDVLDEEKKILVAQMANDPKMANKPDAVK
;
A
#
# COMPACT_ATOMS: atom_id res chain seq x y z
N LEU A 1 6.62 7.11 -25.76
CA LEU A 1 7.61 7.68 -24.82
C LEU A 1 7.40 9.20 -24.60
N ALA A 2 7.36 10.05 -25.64
CA ALA A 2 7.21 11.51 -25.47
C ALA A 2 5.85 11.93 -24.83
N ALA A 3 4.76 11.21 -25.09
CA ALA A 3 3.43 11.52 -24.56
C ALA A 3 3.28 11.08 -23.09
N SER A 4 3.88 9.97 -22.67
CA SER A 4 3.91 9.52 -21.27
C SER A 4 4.82 10.44 -20.43
N ALA A 5 5.96 10.86 -20.96
CA ALA A 5 6.88 11.78 -20.30
C ALA A 5 6.21 13.15 -19.97
N LYS A 6 5.35 13.67 -20.85
CA LYS A 6 4.62 14.92 -20.60
C LYS A 6 3.62 14.83 -19.43
N LYS A 7 3.18 13.62 -19.07
CA LYS A 7 2.21 13.39 -17.99
C LYS A 7 2.89 13.02 -16.66
N ALA A 8 4.14 12.61 -16.69
CA ALA A 8 4.87 12.11 -15.51
C ALA A 8 4.96 13.10 -14.34
N GLY A 9 4.89 14.41 -14.63
CA GLY A 9 4.88 15.46 -13.60
C GLY A 9 3.51 15.79 -13.00
N ARG A 10 2.42 15.19 -13.47
CA ARG A 10 1.08 15.43 -12.92
C ARG A 10 0.87 14.67 -11.63
N VAL A 11 0.11 15.26 -10.71
CA VAL A 11 -0.20 14.61 -9.43
C VAL A 11 -1.11 13.39 -9.69
N ALA A 12 -0.65 12.20 -9.26
CA ALA A 12 -1.40 10.96 -9.29
C ALA A 12 -1.60 10.52 -7.83
N ALA A 13 -2.72 10.93 -7.23
CA ALA A 13 -3.04 10.68 -5.82
C ALA A 13 -4.23 9.72 -5.64
N GLU A 14 -4.92 9.40 -6.72
CA GLU A 14 -5.99 8.42 -6.79
C GLU A 14 -5.44 7.09 -7.33
N GLY A 15 -6.30 6.21 -7.77
CA GLY A 15 -5.93 4.91 -8.33
C GLY A 15 -6.45 3.75 -7.51
N MET A 16 -5.63 2.71 -7.31
CA MET A 16 -6.09 1.47 -6.68
C MET A 16 -4.97 0.83 -5.84
N ALA A 17 -5.36 0.32 -4.67
CA ALA A 17 -4.64 -0.70 -3.93
C ALA A 17 -5.28 -2.07 -4.20
N TYR A 18 -4.47 -3.07 -4.49
CA TYR A 18 -4.90 -4.44 -4.76
C TYR A 18 -4.13 -5.43 -3.90
N ALA A 19 -4.84 -6.35 -3.26
CA ALA A 19 -4.25 -7.40 -2.43
C ALA A 19 -4.82 -8.76 -2.84
N ALA A 20 -3.94 -9.76 -2.96
CA ALA A 20 -4.31 -11.12 -3.32
C ALA A 20 -3.28 -12.15 -2.81
N VAL A 21 -3.66 -13.42 -2.80
CA VAL A 21 -2.69 -14.53 -2.74
C VAL A 21 -2.62 -15.14 -4.15
N ILE A 22 -1.43 -15.14 -4.72
CA ILE A 22 -1.15 -15.61 -6.08
C ILE A 22 -0.05 -16.67 -5.99
N ASP A 23 -0.36 -17.89 -6.41
CA ASP A 23 0.57 -19.04 -6.35
C ASP A 23 1.25 -19.21 -4.98
N GLY A 24 0.46 -19.02 -3.89
CA GLY A 24 0.94 -19.13 -2.52
C GLY A 24 1.70 -17.90 -1.99
N VAL A 25 1.89 -16.86 -2.81
CA VAL A 25 2.50 -15.60 -2.41
C VAL A 25 1.42 -14.58 -2.11
N GLY A 26 1.40 -14.05 -0.89
CA GLY A 26 0.53 -12.92 -0.55
C GLY A 26 1.14 -11.62 -1.07
N VAL A 27 0.38 -10.84 -1.84
CA VAL A 27 0.85 -9.60 -2.46
C VAL A 27 -0.13 -8.46 -2.20
N VAL A 28 0.39 -7.28 -1.93
CA VAL A 28 -0.35 -6.02 -1.98
C VAL A 28 0.44 -5.02 -2.82
N VAL A 29 -0.25 -4.32 -3.72
CA VAL A 29 0.34 -3.30 -4.58
C VAL A 29 -0.51 -2.03 -4.54
N GLU A 30 0.14 -0.88 -4.72
CA GLU A 30 -0.51 0.42 -4.90
C GLU A 30 -0.08 0.99 -6.24
N VAL A 31 -1.08 1.27 -7.10
CA VAL A 31 -0.89 1.94 -8.39
C VAL A 31 -1.74 3.19 -8.42
N ASN A 32 -1.11 4.33 -8.59
CA ASN A 32 -1.78 5.62 -8.59
C ASN A 32 -2.16 6.08 -10.00
N ALA A 33 -3.23 6.87 -10.08
CA ALA A 33 -3.72 7.58 -11.24
C ALA A 33 -4.15 9.00 -10.85
N GLU A 34 -4.48 9.85 -11.82
CA GLU A 34 -4.88 11.24 -11.55
C GLU A 34 -6.28 11.33 -10.96
N THR A 35 -7.24 10.49 -11.43
CA THR A 35 -8.65 10.52 -11.03
C THR A 35 -9.14 9.19 -10.45
N ASP A 36 -10.20 9.24 -9.66
CA ASP A 36 -10.83 8.06 -9.06
C ASP A 36 -11.63 7.22 -10.07
N PHE A 37 -11.99 7.78 -11.22
CA PHE A 37 -12.67 7.05 -12.31
C PHE A 37 -11.78 5.93 -12.87
N VAL A 38 -10.47 6.15 -12.93
CA VAL A 38 -9.51 5.17 -13.45
C VAL A 38 -9.50 3.89 -12.61
N GLY A 39 -9.67 3.99 -11.29
CA GLY A 39 -9.75 2.83 -10.40
C GLY A 39 -10.90 1.84 -10.72
N LYS A 40 -11.89 2.27 -11.52
CA LYS A 40 -13.01 1.44 -12.00
C LYS A 40 -12.86 1.00 -13.46
N ASN A 41 -11.82 1.47 -14.16
CA ASN A 41 -11.57 1.10 -15.54
C ASN A 41 -10.99 -0.31 -15.60
N GLU A 42 -11.63 -1.21 -16.36
CA GLU A 42 -11.22 -2.63 -16.46
C GLU A 42 -9.75 -2.79 -16.88
N LYS A 43 -9.29 -2.03 -17.88
CA LYS A 43 -7.89 -2.10 -18.36
C LYS A 43 -6.90 -1.70 -17.27
N PHE A 44 -7.24 -0.70 -16.45
CA PHE A 44 -6.42 -0.29 -15.33
C PHE A 44 -6.43 -1.34 -14.23
N VAL A 45 -7.59 -1.89 -13.89
CA VAL A 45 -7.70 -2.97 -12.88
C VAL A 45 -6.90 -4.20 -13.31
N ASP A 46 -6.98 -4.60 -14.57
CA ASP A 46 -6.22 -5.73 -15.11
C ASP A 46 -4.70 -5.44 -15.09
N PHE A 47 -4.30 -4.21 -15.40
CA PHE A 47 -2.91 -3.79 -15.26
C PHE A 47 -2.42 -3.91 -13.80
N VAL A 48 -3.20 -3.44 -12.83
CA VAL A 48 -2.85 -3.54 -11.41
C VAL A 48 -2.71 -5.00 -10.97
N LYS A 49 -3.63 -5.87 -11.39
CA LYS A 49 -3.56 -7.31 -11.14
C LYS A 49 -2.31 -7.95 -11.77
N GLY A 50 -1.96 -7.54 -12.98
CA GLY A 50 -0.74 -8.00 -13.65
C GLY A 50 0.53 -7.53 -12.94
N VAL A 51 0.56 -6.32 -12.38
CA VAL A 51 1.67 -5.87 -11.53
C VAL A 51 1.78 -6.77 -10.29
N ALA A 52 0.66 -7.07 -9.61
CA ALA A 52 0.64 -7.96 -8.46
C ALA A 52 1.13 -9.38 -8.82
N ALA A 53 0.71 -9.92 -9.96
CA ALA A 53 1.18 -11.22 -10.45
C ALA A 53 2.68 -11.20 -10.80
N THR A 54 3.20 -10.08 -11.32
CA THR A 54 4.62 -9.89 -11.58
C THR A 54 5.43 -9.88 -10.28
N VAL A 55 4.92 -9.23 -9.22
CA VAL A 55 5.51 -9.27 -7.87
C VAL A 55 5.55 -10.70 -7.34
N ALA A 56 4.45 -11.44 -7.42
CA ALA A 56 4.37 -12.83 -6.93
C ALA A 56 5.38 -13.75 -7.63
N ALA A 57 5.53 -13.61 -8.94
CA ALA A 57 6.42 -14.44 -9.75
C ALA A 57 7.91 -14.11 -9.52
N ASN A 58 8.27 -12.83 -9.44
CA ASN A 58 9.67 -12.40 -9.41
C ASN A 58 10.20 -12.09 -8.01
N LYS A 59 9.31 -11.76 -7.04
CA LYS A 59 9.66 -11.43 -5.64
C LYS A 59 10.76 -10.35 -5.55
N PRO A 60 10.58 -9.20 -6.23
CA PRO A 60 11.59 -8.15 -6.27
C PRO A 60 11.82 -7.57 -4.87
N ALA A 61 13.07 -7.23 -4.54
CA ALA A 61 13.40 -6.66 -3.24
C ALA A 61 13.08 -5.15 -3.17
N THR A 62 13.09 -4.45 -4.30
CA THR A 62 12.87 -3.01 -4.37
C THR A 62 11.89 -2.64 -5.47
N LEU A 63 11.37 -1.41 -5.42
CA LEU A 63 10.50 -0.89 -6.48
C LEU A 63 11.23 -0.79 -7.82
N GLU A 64 12.50 -0.41 -7.78
CA GLU A 64 13.35 -0.30 -8.96
C GLU A 64 13.50 -1.67 -9.65
N GLU A 65 13.74 -2.73 -8.88
CA GLU A 65 13.79 -4.09 -9.41
C GLU A 65 12.43 -4.51 -10.02
N LEU A 66 11.31 -4.20 -9.35
CA LEU A 66 9.99 -4.49 -9.90
C LEU A 66 9.77 -3.80 -11.24
N LEU A 67 10.16 -2.54 -11.36
CA LEU A 67 9.98 -1.74 -12.57
C LEU A 67 10.77 -2.30 -13.77
N GLU A 68 11.88 -2.98 -13.53
CA GLU A 68 12.71 -3.64 -14.55
C GLU A 68 12.30 -5.10 -14.81
N CYS A 69 11.48 -5.71 -13.94
CA CYS A 69 10.94 -7.05 -14.21
C CYS A 69 10.08 -7.06 -15.48
N LYS A 70 10.11 -8.16 -16.22
CA LYS A 70 9.13 -8.40 -17.28
C LYS A 70 7.73 -8.50 -16.68
N TYR A 71 6.82 -7.67 -17.15
CA TYR A 71 5.41 -7.73 -16.78
C TYR A 71 4.83 -9.08 -17.22
N LEU A 72 4.21 -9.79 -16.30
CA LEU A 72 3.80 -11.17 -16.50
C LEU A 72 2.95 -11.33 -17.76
N GLY A 73 3.34 -12.30 -18.62
CA GLY A 73 2.66 -12.59 -19.87
C GLY A 73 3.07 -11.69 -21.05
N THR A 74 4.08 -10.82 -20.90
CA THR A 74 4.56 -9.95 -21.97
C THR A 74 6.09 -9.92 -22.04
N GLU A 75 6.63 -9.34 -23.12
CA GLU A 75 8.06 -9.06 -23.24
C GLU A 75 8.45 -7.66 -22.70
N LEU A 76 7.45 -6.85 -22.31
CA LEU A 76 7.68 -5.51 -21.81
C LEU A 76 8.05 -5.54 -20.32
N THR A 77 8.87 -4.58 -19.88
CA THR A 77 9.08 -4.36 -18.46
C THR A 77 7.83 -3.73 -17.82
N VAL A 78 7.73 -3.78 -16.48
CA VAL A 78 6.65 -3.07 -15.74
C VAL A 78 6.68 -1.58 -16.07
N THR A 79 7.85 -0.97 -16.21
CA THR A 79 8.02 0.42 -16.67
C THR A 79 7.37 0.64 -18.03
N GLN A 80 7.71 -0.21 -19.01
CA GLN A 80 7.18 -0.10 -20.38
C GLN A 80 5.67 -0.32 -20.40
N GLN A 81 5.19 -1.33 -19.69
CA GLN A 81 3.75 -1.60 -19.58
C GLN A 81 2.98 -0.46 -18.91
N THR A 82 3.58 0.20 -17.90
CA THR A 82 3.02 1.41 -17.28
C THR A 82 2.92 2.54 -18.31
N GLN A 83 3.94 2.75 -19.14
CA GLN A 83 3.94 3.77 -20.19
C GLN A 83 2.84 3.51 -21.24
N GLU A 84 2.64 2.25 -21.64
CA GLU A 84 1.53 1.85 -22.51
C GLU A 84 0.18 2.16 -21.85
N MET A 85 0.04 1.87 -20.57
CA MET A 85 -1.20 2.16 -19.83
C MET A 85 -1.47 3.67 -19.75
N VAL A 86 -0.44 4.51 -19.56
CA VAL A 86 -0.54 5.98 -19.60
C VAL A 86 -1.07 6.45 -20.96
N LEU A 87 -0.68 5.82 -22.06
CA LEU A 87 -1.17 6.14 -23.40
C LEU A 87 -2.64 5.72 -23.58
N VAL A 88 -3.01 4.54 -23.10
CA VAL A 88 -4.35 3.97 -23.24
C VAL A 88 -5.38 4.74 -22.39
N ILE A 89 -5.05 5.03 -21.14
CA ILE A 89 -5.94 5.71 -20.19
C ILE A 89 -5.93 7.23 -20.38
N GLY A 90 -4.79 7.78 -20.77
CA GLY A 90 -4.65 9.22 -20.96
C GLY A 90 -4.28 10.00 -19.71
N GLU A 91 -4.04 9.32 -18.57
CA GLU A 91 -3.64 9.92 -17.30
C GLU A 91 -2.22 9.50 -16.91
N ASN A 92 -1.61 10.23 -15.96
CA ASN A 92 -0.39 9.80 -15.30
C ASN A 92 -0.69 8.57 -14.45
N ILE A 93 0.02 7.49 -14.67
CA ILE A 93 -0.08 6.24 -13.91
C ILE A 93 1.28 5.91 -13.33
N LYS A 94 1.30 5.52 -12.05
CA LYS A 94 2.53 5.23 -11.35
C LYS A 94 2.35 4.02 -10.43
N VAL A 95 3.15 2.99 -10.63
CA VAL A 95 3.35 1.94 -9.62
C VAL A 95 4.11 2.60 -8.46
N ARG A 96 3.49 2.67 -7.29
CA ARG A 96 4.03 3.43 -6.16
C ARG A 96 4.81 2.59 -5.19
N ARG A 97 4.24 1.47 -4.78
CA ARG A 97 4.81 0.57 -3.78
C ARG A 97 4.14 -0.79 -3.82
N PHE A 98 4.79 -1.74 -3.23
CA PHE A 98 4.27 -3.10 -3.02
C PHE A 98 4.85 -3.71 -1.75
N ALA A 99 4.23 -4.79 -1.29
CA ALA A 99 4.78 -5.70 -0.30
C ALA A 99 4.29 -7.12 -0.61
N PHE A 100 5.01 -8.13 -0.14
CA PHE A 100 4.62 -9.52 -0.30
C PHE A 100 5.12 -10.38 0.87
N PHE A 101 4.45 -11.53 1.07
CA PHE A 101 4.84 -12.59 1.98
C PHE A 101 4.90 -13.91 1.22
N THR A 102 5.99 -14.65 1.38
CA THR A 102 6.20 -15.97 0.77
C THR A 102 5.93 -17.13 1.72
N GLU A 103 5.80 -16.84 3.00
CA GLU A 103 5.60 -17.81 4.06
C GLU A 103 4.44 -17.38 4.97
N GLY A 104 3.96 -18.29 5.80
CA GLY A 104 2.85 -18.05 6.73
C GLY A 104 1.48 -18.15 6.07
N PHE A 105 0.46 -17.88 6.87
CA PHE A 105 -0.94 -17.86 6.41
C PHE A 105 -1.34 -16.44 6.08
N THR A 106 -1.40 -16.13 4.80
CA THR A 106 -1.64 -14.76 4.33
C THR A 106 -3.10 -14.53 3.96
N VAL A 107 -3.69 -13.45 4.49
CA VAL A 107 -5.08 -13.03 4.20
C VAL A 107 -5.07 -11.65 3.55
N PRO A 108 -5.50 -11.55 2.28
CA PRO A 108 -5.65 -10.27 1.60
C PRO A 108 -7.02 -9.66 1.90
N TYR A 109 -7.09 -8.33 1.95
CA TYR A 109 -8.32 -7.58 2.09
C TYR A 109 -8.29 -6.30 1.26
N ILE A 110 -9.38 -6.04 0.52
CA ILE A 110 -9.56 -4.83 -0.26
C ILE A 110 -10.81 -4.11 0.27
N HIS A 111 -10.62 -2.86 0.67
CA HIS A 111 -11.70 -2.02 1.18
C HIS A 111 -12.10 -0.94 0.19
N ALA A 112 -13.41 -0.59 0.18
CA ALA A 112 -13.98 0.49 -0.64
C ALA A 112 -13.55 0.45 -2.12
N GLY A 113 -13.58 -0.75 -2.73
CA GLY A 113 -13.29 -0.92 -4.16
C GLY A 113 -11.84 -0.61 -4.56
N GLY A 114 -10.89 -0.83 -3.65
CA GLY A 114 -9.46 -0.61 -3.91
C GLY A 114 -8.92 0.71 -3.33
N LYS A 115 -9.68 1.43 -2.53
CA LYS A 115 -9.16 2.60 -1.81
C LYS A 115 -8.14 2.23 -0.74
N ILE A 116 -8.30 1.07 -0.10
CA ILE A 116 -7.37 0.53 0.89
C ILE A 116 -7.13 -0.94 0.56
N GLY A 117 -5.87 -1.34 0.49
CA GLY A 117 -5.44 -2.73 0.41
C GLY A 117 -4.68 -3.11 1.69
N VAL A 118 -5.00 -4.27 2.26
CA VAL A 118 -4.35 -4.80 3.44
C VAL A 118 -3.91 -6.23 3.17
N LEU A 119 -2.74 -6.57 3.67
CA LEU A 119 -2.21 -7.92 3.65
C LEU A 119 -1.82 -8.29 5.09
N VAL A 120 -2.48 -9.31 5.64
CA VAL A 120 -2.18 -9.84 6.98
C VAL A 120 -1.48 -11.18 6.83
N ASN A 121 -0.36 -11.34 7.52
CA ASN A 121 0.36 -12.62 7.57
C ASN A 121 0.35 -13.16 8.98
N LEU A 122 -0.10 -14.39 9.14
CA LEU A 122 -0.29 -15.07 10.44
C LEU A 122 0.59 -16.29 10.54
N THR A 123 1.12 -16.53 11.72
CA THR A 123 1.65 -17.83 12.10
C THR A 123 0.47 -18.67 12.63
N VAL A 124 0.20 -19.78 11.97
CA VAL A 124 -0.93 -20.66 12.31
C VAL A 124 -0.40 -22.04 12.71
N GLU A 125 -0.80 -22.51 13.87
CA GLU A 125 -0.48 -23.86 14.36
C GLU A 125 -1.64 -24.81 14.10
N GLY A 126 -1.33 -26.11 13.95
CA GLY A 126 -2.35 -27.17 13.85
C GLY A 126 -3.16 -27.20 12.56
N GLY A 127 -2.75 -26.46 11.50
CA GLY A 127 -3.42 -26.50 10.19
C GLY A 127 -4.82 -25.89 10.18
N ILE A 128 -5.11 -24.98 11.09
CA ILE A 128 -6.41 -24.31 11.22
C ILE A 128 -6.58 -23.29 10.07
N ASP A 129 -7.77 -23.20 9.52
CA ASP A 129 -8.13 -22.11 8.61
C ASP A 129 -8.32 -20.78 9.38
N ALA A 130 -7.36 -19.89 9.25
CA ALA A 130 -7.37 -18.58 9.91
C ALA A 130 -7.95 -17.45 9.03
N THR A 131 -8.62 -17.77 7.92
CA THR A 131 -9.13 -16.77 6.96
C THR A 131 -10.08 -15.76 7.61
N ALA A 132 -11.03 -16.22 8.44
CA ALA A 132 -11.98 -15.35 9.11
C ALA A 132 -11.29 -14.38 10.07
N ILE A 133 -10.41 -14.87 10.93
CA ILE A 133 -9.65 -14.06 11.90
C ILE A 133 -8.74 -13.07 11.15
N GLY A 134 -8.02 -13.52 10.11
CA GLY A 134 -7.17 -12.67 9.31
C GLY A 134 -7.95 -11.55 8.63
N LYS A 135 -9.17 -11.82 8.17
CA LYS A 135 -10.05 -10.82 7.59
C LYS A 135 -10.54 -9.79 8.62
N ASP A 136 -10.90 -10.23 9.82
CA ASP A 136 -11.30 -9.31 10.90
C ASP A 136 -10.15 -8.38 11.30
N VAL A 137 -8.93 -8.92 11.42
CA VAL A 137 -7.72 -8.12 11.66
C VAL A 137 -7.48 -7.14 10.51
N ALA A 138 -7.59 -7.57 9.25
CA ALA A 138 -7.41 -6.71 8.09
C ALA A 138 -8.45 -5.57 8.03
N MET A 139 -9.70 -5.85 8.36
CA MET A 139 -10.75 -4.82 8.46
C MET A 139 -10.42 -3.81 9.57
N GLN A 140 -9.92 -4.25 10.71
CA GLN A 140 -9.51 -3.37 11.80
C GLN A 140 -8.31 -2.50 11.40
N ILE A 141 -7.32 -3.06 10.69
CA ILE A 141 -6.20 -2.31 10.12
C ILE A 141 -6.71 -1.25 9.15
N ALA A 142 -7.63 -1.60 8.24
CA ALA A 142 -8.20 -0.65 7.30
C ALA A 142 -8.95 0.51 7.99
N ALA A 143 -9.65 0.21 9.09
CA ALA A 143 -10.41 1.21 9.85
C ALA A 143 -9.53 2.15 10.69
N LEU A 144 -8.50 1.63 11.34
CA LEU A 144 -7.66 2.38 12.27
C LEU A 144 -6.41 3.01 11.62
N ASN A 145 -6.00 2.51 10.46
CA ASN A 145 -4.78 2.92 9.76
C ASN A 145 -3.55 3.01 10.71
N PRO A 146 -3.19 1.92 11.44
CA PRO A 146 -2.13 1.94 12.43
C PRO A 146 -0.77 2.24 11.77
N ARG A 147 0.02 3.09 12.40
CA ARG A 147 1.39 3.39 11.95
C ARG A 147 2.37 2.26 12.26
N PHE A 148 2.07 1.49 13.30
CA PHE A 148 2.95 0.44 13.84
C PHE A 148 2.11 -0.80 14.09
N TRP A 149 2.70 -1.97 13.89
CA TRP A 149 2.03 -3.25 14.11
C TRP A 149 2.05 -3.66 15.59
N ASP A 150 3.07 -3.22 16.36
CA ASP A 150 3.14 -3.39 17.81
C ASP A 150 4.03 -2.33 18.47
N LYS A 151 4.19 -2.44 19.81
CA LYS A 151 5.02 -1.52 20.60
C LYS A 151 6.50 -1.60 20.28
N SER A 152 7.01 -2.76 19.84
CA SER A 152 8.44 -2.95 19.55
C SER A 152 8.87 -2.23 18.27
N SER A 153 7.92 -1.96 17.37
CA SER A 153 8.15 -1.22 16.13
C SER A 153 8.17 0.31 16.32
N VAL A 154 7.81 0.80 17.53
CA VAL A 154 7.85 2.24 17.86
C VAL A 154 9.25 2.62 18.31
N THR A 155 9.95 3.44 17.54
CA THR A 155 11.30 3.91 17.86
C THR A 155 11.27 5.04 18.90
N GLN A 156 12.40 5.27 19.59
CA GLN A 156 12.53 6.36 20.55
C GLN A 156 12.32 7.73 19.88
N ASP A 157 12.80 7.91 18.66
CA ASP A 157 12.63 9.17 17.90
C ASP A 157 11.16 9.50 17.67
N VAL A 158 10.32 8.48 17.38
CA VAL A 158 8.87 8.66 17.24
C VAL A 158 8.24 9.08 18.56
N LEU A 159 8.62 8.45 19.68
CA LEU A 159 8.11 8.82 21.00
C LEU A 159 8.50 10.25 21.36
N ASP A 160 9.72 10.67 21.07
CA ASP A 160 10.22 12.01 21.33
C ASP A 160 9.50 13.07 20.49
N GLU A 161 9.20 12.75 19.22
CA GLU A 161 8.42 13.63 18.35
C GLU A 161 6.97 13.77 18.83
N GLU A 162 6.28 12.68 19.15
CA GLU A 162 4.92 12.71 19.70
C GLU A 162 4.86 13.47 21.01
N LYS A 163 5.88 13.32 21.88
CA LYS A 163 6.00 14.10 23.12
C LYS A 163 6.11 15.59 22.86
N LYS A 164 6.92 16.02 21.88
CA LYS A 164 7.01 17.44 21.49
C LYS A 164 5.67 17.98 21.01
N ILE A 165 4.94 17.20 20.20
CA ILE A 165 3.62 17.58 19.72
C ILE A 165 2.65 17.75 20.89
N LEU A 166 2.60 16.80 21.82
CA LEU A 166 1.75 16.87 23.00
C LEU A 166 2.05 18.07 23.88
N VAL A 167 3.33 18.35 24.15
CA VAL A 167 3.76 19.53 24.91
C VAL A 167 3.31 20.83 24.24
N ALA A 168 3.47 20.92 22.91
CA ALA A 168 3.00 22.09 22.14
C ALA A 168 1.48 22.25 22.19
N GLN A 169 0.72 21.16 22.09
CA GLN A 169 -0.73 21.17 22.22
C GLN A 169 -1.16 21.63 23.63
N MET A 170 -0.52 21.10 24.69
CA MET A 170 -0.81 21.51 26.06
C MET A 170 -0.49 22.99 26.31
N ALA A 171 0.58 23.52 25.73
CA ALA A 171 0.91 24.94 25.83
C ALA A 171 -0.15 25.86 25.18
N ASN A 172 -0.82 25.37 24.14
CA ASN A 172 -1.89 26.08 23.44
C ASN A 172 -3.30 25.84 24.04
N ASP A 173 -3.46 24.90 24.97
CA ASP A 173 -4.73 24.65 25.66
C ASP A 173 -4.91 25.64 26.83
N PRO A 174 -5.93 26.54 26.80
CA PRO A 174 -6.17 27.50 27.87
C PRO A 174 -6.38 26.86 29.25
N LYS A 175 -6.85 25.61 29.30
CA LYS A 175 -7.04 24.86 30.56
C LYS A 175 -5.74 24.31 31.13
N MET A 176 -4.74 24.12 30.30
CA MET A 176 -3.45 23.54 30.67
C MET A 176 -2.33 24.58 30.78
N ALA A 177 -2.46 25.75 30.11
CA ALA A 177 -1.43 26.79 30.04
C ALA A 177 -0.98 27.29 31.42
N ASN A 178 -1.88 27.36 32.38
CA ASN A 178 -1.62 27.86 33.74
C ASN A 178 -1.33 26.74 34.78
N LYS A 179 -1.21 25.49 34.37
CA LYS A 179 -0.88 24.40 35.30
C LYS A 179 0.63 24.28 35.48
N PRO A 180 1.10 23.85 36.69
CA PRO A 180 2.50 23.55 36.92
C PRO A 180 3.04 22.52 35.95
N ASP A 181 4.34 22.62 35.59
CA ASP A 181 4.98 21.70 34.63
C ASP A 181 4.96 20.22 35.08
N ALA A 182 4.86 19.97 36.38
CA ALA A 182 4.68 18.62 36.93
C ALA A 182 3.32 17.98 36.59
N VAL A 183 2.35 18.77 36.07
CA VAL A 183 1.00 18.33 35.69
C VAL A 183 0.82 18.33 34.18
N LYS A 184 1.73 18.93 33.44
CA LYS A 184 1.85 18.89 32.00
C LYS A 184 2.74 17.72 31.57
#